data_f5faca0e5cf037ea05e81bdc12ea8dc0
#
_entry.id   f5faca0e5cf037ea05e81bdc12ea8dc0
#
_cell.length_a   1.000
_cell.length_b   1.000
_cell.length_c   1.000
_cell.angle_alpha   90.00
_cell.angle_beta   90.00
_cell.angle_gamma   90.00
#
_symmetry.space_group_name_H-M   'P 1'
#
loop_
_entity.id
_entity.type
_entity.pdbx_description
1 polymer ?
#
loop_
_entity_poly.entity_id
_entity_poly.type
_entity_poly.pdbx_seq_one_letter_code
_entity_poly.pdbx_strand_id
1 'polypeptide(L)' 'FRTKAEIEHLKQIYPSGTKITMLHMCDDHPVPKGTHGVVDFVDDGGMIHMDWENGMPMAIDPSEDEFKVDRKSDLC' A
#
# COMPACT_ATOMS: atom_id res chain seq x y z
N PHE A 1 -1.15 -4.90 17.53
CA PHE A 1 0.25 -4.89 17.05
C PHE A 1 0.49 -5.99 16.06
N ARG A 2 1.29 -5.70 15.07
CA ARG A 2 1.73 -6.72 14.13
C ARG A 2 2.97 -7.40 14.68
N THR A 3 3.03 -8.71 14.52
CA THR A 3 4.21 -9.45 14.92
C THR A 3 5.32 -9.21 13.89
N LYS A 4 6.55 -9.52 14.29
CA LYS A 4 7.69 -9.43 13.38
C LYS A 4 7.48 -10.30 12.14
N ALA A 5 6.89 -11.47 12.32
CA ALA A 5 6.61 -12.38 11.21
C ALA A 5 5.60 -11.78 10.24
N GLU A 6 4.59 -11.08 10.75
CA GLU A 6 3.61 -10.42 9.90
C GLU A 6 4.24 -9.29 9.10
N ILE A 7 5.11 -8.51 9.73
CA ILE A 7 5.81 -7.42 9.06
C ILE A 7 6.72 -7.96 7.96
N GLU A 8 7.44 -9.04 8.24
CA GLU A 8 8.29 -9.68 7.23
C GLU A 8 7.46 -10.17 6.06
N HIS A 9 6.29 -10.74 6.34
CA HIS A 9 5.39 -11.19 5.30
C HIS A 9 4.91 -10.02 4.43
N LEU A 10 4.55 -8.92 5.06
CA LEU A 10 4.13 -7.71 4.31
C LEU A 10 5.25 -7.22 3.40
N LYS A 11 6.48 -7.24 3.87
CA LYS A 11 7.62 -6.83 3.06
C LYS A 11 7.82 -7.73 1.86
N GLN A 12 7.45 -9.00 1.98
CA GLN A 12 7.57 -9.97 0.88
C GLN A 12 6.48 -9.78 -0.17
N ILE A 13 5.24 -9.52 0.26
CA ILE A 13 4.12 -9.43 -0.67
C ILE A 13 3.96 -8.02 -1.26
N TYR A 14 4.56 -7.01 -0.63
CA TYR A 14 4.52 -5.64 -1.12
C TYR A 14 5.93 -5.08 -1.29
N PRO A 15 6.74 -5.66 -2.19
CA PRO A 15 8.08 -5.14 -2.42
C PRO A 15 8.02 -3.78 -3.10
N SER A 16 9.12 -3.03 -2.98
CA SER A 16 9.25 -1.74 -3.67
C SER A 16 8.96 -1.91 -5.15
N GLY A 17 8.18 -0.99 -5.71
CA GLY A 17 7.77 -1.05 -7.10
C GLY A 17 6.44 -1.71 -7.36
N THR A 18 5.80 -2.27 -6.32
CA THR A 18 4.47 -2.85 -6.46
C THR A 18 3.46 -1.75 -6.73
N LYS A 19 2.64 -1.94 -7.75
CA LYS A 19 1.62 -0.94 -8.11
C LYS A 19 0.32 -1.24 -7.39
N ILE A 20 -0.25 -0.20 -6.80
CA ILE A 20 -1.47 -0.32 -5.97
C ILE A 20 -2.46 0.75 -6.40
N THR A 21 -3.75 0.39 -6.38
CA THR A 21 -4.84 1.33 -6.57
C THR A 21 -5.62 1.43 -5.27
N MET A 22 -5.83 2.65 -4.78
CA MET A 22 -6.57 2.88 -3.55
C MET A 22 -8.05 2.63 -3.77
N LEU A 23 -8.68 1.91 -2.85
CA LEU A 23 -10.11 1.69 -2.86
C LEU A 23 -10.81 2.50 -1.78
N HIS A 24 -10.30 2.43 -0.55
CA HIS A 24 -10.89 3.18 0.57
C HIS A 24 -9.84 3.37 1.65
N MET A 25 -9.60 4.60 2.04
CA MET A 25 -8.66 4.91 3.11
C MET A 25 -9.42 5.46 4.31
N CYS A 26 -9.17 4.89 5.47
CA CYS A 26 -9.80 5.30 6.72
C CYS A 26 -8.98 6.41 7.35
N ASP A 27 -9.21 7.65 6.92
CA ASP A 27 -8.43 8.81 7.36
C ASP A 27 -9.26 10.06 7.14
N ASP A 28 -8.91 11.16 7.84
CA ASP A 28 -9.56 12.46 7.67
C ASP A 28 -9.28 13.07 6.30
N HIS A 29 -8.10 12.79 5.77
CA HIS A 29 -7.67 13.30 4.46
C HIS A 29 -7.22 12.12 3.61
N PRO A 30 -8.19 11.28 3.18
CA PRO A 30 -7.82 10.03 2.52
C PRO A 30 -7.32 10.25 1.10
N VAL A 31 -6.51 9.32 0.66
CA VAL A 31 -6.18 9.22 -0.76
C VAL A 31 -7.46 8.86 -1.49
N PRO A 32 -7.85 9.59 -2.53
CA PRO A 32 -9.10 9.32 -3.22
C PRO A 32 -9.15 7.94 -3.86
N LYS A 33 -10.34 7.37 -3.88
CA LYS A 33 -10.56 6.09 -4.53
C LYS A 33 -10.13 6.18 -6.00
N GLY A 34 -9.41 5.15 -6.44
CA GLY A 34 -8.93 5.09 -7.82
C GLY A 34 -7.57 5.70 -8.03
N THR A 35 -6.97 6.30 -6.99
CA THR A 35 -5.62 6.85 -7.10
C THR A 35 -4.61 5.71 -7.19
N HIS A 36 -3.71 5.81 -8.15
CA HIS A 36 -2.64 4.81 -8.32
C HIS A 36 -1.39 5.26 -7.60
N GLY A 37 -0.65 4.29 -7.10
CA GLY A 37 0.62 4.56 -6.46
C GLY A 37 1.56 3.37 -6.59
N VAL A 38 2.79 3.58 -6.16
CA VAL A 38 3.83 2.56 -6.19
C VAL A 38 4.37 2.41 -4.78
N VAL A 39 4.55 1.17 -4.34
CA VAL A 39 5.12 0.91 -3.01
C VAL A 39 6.57 1.37 -2.98
N ASP A 40 6.90 2.17 -1.98
CA ASP A 40 8.28 2.56 -1.70
C ASP A 40 8.93 1.52 -0.79
N PHE A 41 8.35 1.32 0.39
CA PHE A 41 8.81 0.29 1.32
C PHE A 41 7.74 0.05 2.38
N VAL A 42 7.87 -1.06 3.11
CA VAL A 42 7.06 -1.35 4.30
C VAL A 42 7.94 -1.11 5.52
N ASP A 43 7.46 -0.27 6.44
CA ASP A 43 8.27 0.07 7.60
C ASP A 43 8.12 -0.98 8.72
N ASP A 44 8.85 -0.76 9.82
CA ASP A 44 8.87 -1.73 10.92
C ASP A 44 7.56 -1.78 11.69
N GLY A 45 6.68 -0.81 11.49
CA GLY A 45 5.35 -0.83 12.07
C GLY A 45 4.32 -1.50 11.18
N GLY A 46 4.73 -1.93 9.99
CA GLY A 46 3.81 -2.59 9.06
C GLY A 46 3.03 -1.64 8.18
N MET A 47 3.40 -0.37 8.16
CA MET A 47 2.77 0.61 7.26
C MET A 47 3.44 0.56 5.89
N ILE A 48 2.63 0.60 4.85
CA ILE A 48 3.13 0.55 3.47
C ILE A 48 3.32 1.98 2.98
N HIS A 49 4.56 2.40 2.83
CA HIS A 49 4.88 3.74 2.34
C HIS A 49 4.74 3.77 0.83
N MET A 50 4.01 4.75 0.34
CA MET A 50 3.61 4.82 -1.06
C MET A 50 4.12 6.09 -1.70
N ASP A 51 4.34 6.00 -3.01
CA ASP A 51 4.57 7.15 -3.86
C ASP A 51 3.33 7.26 -4.74
N TRP A 52 2.39 8.13 -4.32
CA TRP A 52 1.11 8.28 -5.00
C TRP A 52 1.23 9.21 -6.20
N GLU A 53 0.48 8.90 -7.26
CA GLU A 53 0.53 9.73 -8.49
C GLU A 53 0.12 11.18 -8.25
N ASN A 54 -0.69 11.43 -7.22
CA ASN A 54 -1.10 12.80 -6.89
C ASN A 54 -0.17 13.49 -5.89
N GLY A 55 0.93 12.84 -5.51
CA GLY A 55 1.92 13.43 -4.63
C GLY A 55 1.59 13.43 -3.15
N MET A 56 0.52 12.78 -2.73
CA MET A 56 0.14 12.74 -1.32
C MET A 56 1.12 11.89 -0.51
N PRO A 57 1.56 12.35 0.67
CA PRO A 57 2.52 11.60 1.49
C PRO A 57 1.82 10.64 2.45
N MET A 58 0.90 9.84 1.96
CA MET A 58 0.10 8.95 2.81
C MET A 58 0.60 7.52 2.72
N ALA A 59 0.75 6.87 3.89
CA ALA A 59 1.07 5.45 3.95
C ALA A 59 -0.24 4.67 4.11
N ILE A 60 -0.24 3.42 3.67
CA ILE A 60 -1.39 2.54 3.80
C ILE A 60 -1.25 1.72 5.07
N ASP A 61 -2.33 1.63 5.83
CA ASP A 61 -2.44 0.66 6.92
C ASP A 61 -3.17 -0.56 6.36
N PRO A 62 -2.49 -1.68 6.15
CA PRO A 62 -3.11 -2.83 5.50
C PRO A 62 -4.24 -3.48 6.31
N SER A 63 -4.39 -3.12 7.58
CA SER A 63 -5.48 -3.65 8.37
C SER A 63 -6.72 -2.76 8.36
N GLU A 64 -6.59 -1.48 7.97
CA GLU A 64 -7.69 -0.54 8.03
C GLU A 64 -8.09 0.02 6.66
N ASP A 65 -7.14 0.12 5.75
CA ASP A 65 -7.39 0.70 4.44
C ASP A 65 -7.64 -0.39 3.43
N GLU A 66 -8.48 -0.10 2.44
CA GLU A 66 -8.76 -1.04 1.36
C GLU A 66 -8.05 -0.59 0.09
N PHE A 67 -7.38 -1.52 -0.54
CA PHE A 67 -6.63 -1.26 -1.75
C PHE A 67 -6.49 -2.56 -2.54
N LYS A 68 -6.10 -2.43 -3.81
CA LYS A 68 -5.81 -3.62 -4.61
C LYS A 68 -4.45 -3.48 -5.25
N VAL A 69 -3.77 -4.61 -5.41
CA VAL A 69 -2.49 -4.67 -6.08
C VAL A 69 -2.75 -4.84 -7.58
N ASP A 70 -2.17 -3.95 -8.36
CA ASP A 70 -2.30 -4.02 -9.80
C ASP A 70 -1.28 -5.00 -10.34
N ARG A 71 -1.75 -6.02 -11.04
CA ARG A 71 -0.87 -7.03 -11.63
C ARG A 71 -0.79 -6.81 -13.11
N LYS A 72 0.39 -6.55 -13.57
CA LYS A 72 0.56 -6.22 -14.97
C LYS A 72 0.53 -7.44 -15.88
N SER A 73 0.81 -8.59 -15.35
CA SER A 73 1.05 -9.75 -16.21
C SER A 73 -0.10 -10.72 -16.27
N ASP A 74 -1.20 -10.30 -15.76
CA ASP A 74 -2.27 -11.24 -15.66
C ASP A 74 -2.79 -11.71 -16.96
N LEU A 75 -2.36 -11.15 -17.66
CA LEU A 75 -2.80 -11.52 -18.72
C LEU A 75 -2.19 -12.29 -19.44
N CYS A 76 -1.73 -12.21 -19.07
CA CYS A 76 -1.37 -12.91 -19.58
C CYS A 76 -1.20 -13.13 -19.91
#